data_7f7094a0e06cd35d7d1f2baa23ff4334
#
_entry.id   7f7094a0e06cd35d7d1f2baa23ff4334
#
_cell.length_a   1.000
_cell.length_b   1.000
_cell.length_c   1.000
_cell.angle_alpha   90.00
_cell.angle_beta   90.00
_cell.angle_gamma   90.00
#
_symmetry.space_group_name_H-M   'P 1'
#
loop_
_entity.id
_entity.type
_entity.pdbx_description
1 polymer ?
#
loop_
_entity_poly.entity_id
_entity_poly.type
_entity_poly.pdbx_seq_one_letter_code
_entity_poly.pdbx_strand_id
1 'polypeptide(L)'
;MNNIRKLFYNGRFYTMEKEGASTEAAVVHHGLFEWVGSLQDCLSFLKNEPYEKIDLEGKTILPGFIDSHMHLIGHGEKLETTNLSSSKTKTEVLLQLQAASLKNDLIIAEGFQEDMTVDGAITKADLDKWFPKQPVLLIRRCYHTILMNDCALQKWQLADWDVPEKEIGKDVNGRLNGYIYEGT
;
A
#
# COMPACT_ATOMS: atom_id res chain seq x y z
N MET A 1 -3.58 -27.53 -21.75
CA MET A 1 -2.48 -26.52 -21.71
C MET A 1 -1.68 -26.70 -23.00
N ASN A 2 -1.39 -25.58 -23.69
CA ASN A 2 -0.71 -25.62 -24.98
C ASN A 2 0.72 -26.15 -24.81
N ASN A 3 1.05 -27.32 -25.35
CA ASN A 3 2.33 -28.02 -25.19
C ASN A 3 3.37 -27.51 -26.22
N ILE A 4 3.28 -26.25 -26.66
CA ILE A 4 4.15 -25.67 -27.68
C ILE A 4 5.15 -24.75 -26.99
N ARG A 5 6.42 -24.82 -27.39
CA ARG A 5 7.46 -23.90 -27.00
C ARG A 5 7.12 -22.48 -27.42
N LYS A 6 7.49 -21.51 -26.59
CA LYS A 6 7.31 -20.08 -26.88
C LYS A 6 8.68 -19.42 -27.01
N LEU A 7 8.93 -18.79 -28.15
CA LEU A 7 10.09 -17.95 -28.37
C LEU A 7 9.72 -16.50 -28.13
N PHE A 8 10.20 -15.93 -27.03
CA PHE A 8 10.13 -14.52 -26.76
C PHE A 8 11.33 -13.84 -27.41
N TYR A 9 11.12 -12.81 -28.20
CA TYR A 9 12.18 -12.11 -28.95
C TYR A 9 11.90 -10.60 -29.06
N ASN A 10 12.83 -9.84 -29.61
CA ASN A 10 12.72 -8.39 -29.77
C ASN A 10 12.47 -7.68 -28.42
N GLY A 11 13.22 -8.08 -27.39
CA GLY A 11 13.17 -7.49 -26.06
C GLY A 11 14.54 -7.48 -25.42
N ARG A 12 14.64 -6.94 -24.23
CA ARG A 12 15.86 -6.97 -23.43
C ARG A 12 15.61 -7.73 -22.13
N PHE A 13 16.26 -8.88 -21.99
CA PHE A 13 16.18 -9.73 -20.78
C PHE A 13 17.38 -9.41 -19.89
N TYR A 14 17.15 -8.84 -18.71
CA TYR A 14 18.17 -8.74 -17.67
C TYR A 14 18.21 -10.02 -16.87
N THR A 15 19.31 -10.79 -16.97
CA THR A 15 19.42 -12.11 -16.31
C THR A 15 19.75 -11.99 -14.83
N MET A 16 20.26 -10.84 -14.40
CA MET A 16 20.73 -10.57 -13.03
C MET A 16 21.86 -11.47 -12.54
N GLU A 17 22.53 -12.24 -13.43
CA GLU A 17 23.70 -13.04 -13.08
C GLU A 17 24.91 -12.17 -12.70
N LYS A 18 25.02 -11.01 -13.29
CA LYS A 18 25.99 -9.97 -12.97
C LYS A 18 25.45 -8.61 -13.39
N GLU A 19 26.04 -7.54 -12.87
CA GLU A 19 25.64 -6.17 -13.20
C GLU A 19 25.66 -5.93 -14.72
N GLY A 20 24.53 -5.43 -15.24
CA GLY A 20 24.34 -5.11 -16.65
C GLY A 20 24.19 -6.30 -17.59
N ALA A 21 24.23 -7.54 -17.09
CA ALA A 21 24.04 -8.73 -17.92
C ALA A 21 22.65 -8.74 -18.57
N SER A 22 22.62 -8.74 -19.90
CA SER A 22 21.37 -8.81 -20.64
C SER A 22 21.50 -9.63 -21.91
N THR A 23 20.37 -10.14 -22.39
CA THR A 23 20.23 -10.86 -23.64
C THR A 23 18.95 -10.46 -24.36
N GLU A 24 18.69 -10.96 -25.56
CA GLU A 24 17.61 -10.47 -26.43
C GLU A 24 16.45 -11.45 -26.65
N ALA A 25 16.63 -12.72 -26.26
CA ALA A 25 15.63 -13.73 -26.53
C ALA A 25 15.61 -14.84 -25.45
N ALA A 26 14.48 -15.53 -25.35
CA ALA A 26 14.32 -16.70 -24.49
C ALA A 26 13.32 -17.70 -25.08
N VAL A 27 13.57 -18.97 -24.82
CA VAL A 27 12.65 -20.08 -25.11
C VAL A 27 12.03 -20.57 -23.80
N VAL A 28 10.70 -20.57 -23.74
CA VAL A 28 9.94 -21.03 -22.57
C VAL A 28 9.06 -22.20 -22.96
N HIS A 29 9.04 -23.24 -22.12
CA HIS A 29 8.20 -24.40 -22.26
C HIS A 29 7.74 -24.89 -20.89
N HIS A 30 6.46 -25.24 -20.75
CA HIS A 30 5.88 -25.65 -19.46
C HIS A 30 6.13 -24.68 -18.29
N GLY A 31 6.25 -23.37 -18.57
CA GLY A 31 6.53 -22.37 -17.55
C GLY A 31 8.01 -22.26 -17.12
N LEU A 32 8.89 -22.99 -17.76
CA LEU A 32 10.33 -22.97 -17.49
C LEU A 32 11.10 -22.37 -18.66
N PHE A 33 12.19 -21.66 -18.38
CA PHE A 33 13.15 -21.25 -19.38
C PHE A 33 13.98 -22.47 -19.81
N GLU A 34 13.87 -22.87 -21.08
CA GLU A 34 14.71 -23.91 -21.66
C GLU A 34 16.00 -23.32 -22.25
N TRP A 35 15.95 -22.09 -22.73
CA TRP A 35 17.10 -21.35 -23.24
C TRP A 35 16.93 -19.85 -23.06
N VAL A 36 18.04 -19.18 -22.77
CA VAL A 36 18.11 -17.71 -22.68
C VAL A 36 19.41 -17.29 -23.35
N GLY A 37 19.36 -16.39 -24.35
CA GLY A 37 20.55 -16.02 -25.11
C GLY A 37 20.25 -15.06 -26.25
N SER A 38 21.13 -15.06 -27.28
CA SER A 38 20.85 -14.35 -28.52
C SER A 38 19.66 -14.98 -29.25
N LEU A 39 18.99 -14.20 -30.10
CA LEU A 39 17.91 -14.73 -30.94
C LEU A 39 18.39 -15.92 -31.80
N GLN A 40 19.63 -15.83 -32.33
CA GLN A 40 20.19 -16.89 -33.14
C GLN A 40 20.43 -18.16 -32.34
N ASP A 41 20.90 -18.07 -31.10
CA ASP A 41 21.08 -19.24 -30.22
C ASP A 41 19.75 -19.88 -29.89
N CYS A 42 18.71 -19.10 -29.58
CA CYS A 42 17.36 -19.57 -29.34
C CYS A 42 16.78 -20.30 -30.55
N LEU A 43 16.95 -19.75 -31.76
CA LEU A 43 16.52 -20.39 -33.01
C LEU A 43 17.30 -21.69 -33.28
N SER A 44 18.61 -21.71 -33.01
CA SER A 44 19.45 -22.86 -33.13
C SER A 44 19.07 -23.97 -32.14
N PHE A 45 18.67 -23.59 -30.91
CA PHE A 45 18.15 -24.53 -29.92
C PHE A 45 16.81 -25.17 -30.36
N LEU A 46 15.90 -24.36 -30.91
CA LEU A 46 14.59 -24.82 -31.37
C LEU A 46 14.66 -25.72 -32.58
N LYS A 47 15.66 -25.59 -33.43
CA LYS A 47 15.85 -26.35 -34.69
C LYS A 47 14.57 -26.36 -35.53
N ASN A 48 13.98 -27.55 -35.73
CA ASN A 48 12.76 -27.78 -36.50
C ASN A 48 11.52 -28.04 -35.60
N GLU A 49 11.66 -27.90 -34.31
CA GLU A 49 10.53 -28.08 -33.39
C GLU A 49 9.50 -26.98 -33.58
N PRO A 50 8.21 -27.27 -33.48
CA PRO A 50 7.16 -26.25 -33.57
C PRO A 50 7.21 -25.32 -32.37
N TYR A 51 7.11 -24.00 -32.60
CA TYR A 51 7.07 -23.01 -31.57
C TYR A 51 6.19 -21.82 -31.95
N GLU A 52 5.69 -21.13 -30.94
CA GLU A 52 4.96 -19.85 -31.03
C GLU A 52 5.96 -18.69 -30.88
N LYS A 53 5.86 -17.66 -31.73
CA LYS A 53 6.65 -16.43 -31.61
C LYS A 53 5.89 -15.38 -30.82
N ILE A 54 6.54 -14.77 -29.85
CA ILE A 54 6.01 -13.67 -29.05
C ILE A 54 6.95 -12.48 -29.18
N ASP A 55 6.51 -11.47 -29.92
CA ASP A 55 7.24 -10.23 -30.08
C ASP A 55 7.07 -9.36 -28.81
N LEU A 56 8.16 -8.98 -28.19
CA LEU A 56 8.18 -8.13 -27.00
C LEU A 56 8.18 -6.63 -27.31
N GLU A 57 8.23 -6.26 -28.60
CA GLU A 57 8.14 -4.86 -29.04
C GLU A 57 9.16 -3.94 -28.34
N GLY A 58 10.36 -4.41 -28.09
CA GLY A 58 11.42 -3.67 -27.40
C GLY A 58 11.26 -3.61 -25.86
N LYS A 59 10.29 -4.31 -25.28
CA LYS A 59 10.05 -4.30 -23.82
C LYS A 59 11.21 -4.93 -23.06
N THR A 60 11.38 -4.47 -21.82
CA THR A 60 12.35 -5.02 -20.86
C THR A 60 11.70 -6.15 -20.05
N ILE A 61 12.43 -7.25 -19.93
CA ILE A 61 12.06 -8.41 -19.11
C ILE A 61 13.05 -8.48 -17.94
N LEU A 62 12.50 -8.63 -16.75
CA LEU A 62 13.23 -8.79 -15.49
C LEU A 62 12.75 -10.07 -14.78
N PRO A 63 13.58 -10.69 -13.94
CA PRO A 63 13.09 -11.66 -12.97
C PRO A 63 11.96 -11.07 -12.13
N GLY A 64 11.00 -11.89 -11.72
CA GLY A 64 9.95 -11.46 -10.80
C GLY A 64 10.56 -10.89 -9.52
N PHE A 65 10.00 -9.78 -9.03
CA PHE A 65 10.48 -9.17 -7.80
C PHE A 65 10.15 -10.03 -6.59
N ILE A 66 11.12 -10.16 -5.69
CA ILE A 66 10.97 -10.83 -4.40
C ILE A 66 11.14 -9.74 -3.34
N ASP A 67 10.04 -9.37 -2.68
CA ASP A 67 10.10 -8.47 -1.54
C ASP A 67 10.47 -9.29 -0.29
N SER A 68 11.72 -9.19 0.13
CA SER A 68 12.25 -9.93 1.29
C SER A 68 11.99 -9.24 2.62
N HIS A 69 11.42 -8.02 2.61
CA HIS A 69 11.09 -7.26 3.80
C HIS A 69 9.76 -6.54 3.62
N MET A 70 8.67 -7.18 4.02
CA MET A 70 7.34 -6.57 3.97
C MET A 70 6.53 -6.87 5.24
N HIS A 71 5.67 -5.93 5.59
CA HIS A 71 4.69 -6.08 6.67
C HIS A 71 3.38 -6.63 6.10
N LEU A 72 3.35 -7.93 5.77
CA LEU A 72 2.23 -8.55 5.04
C LEU A 72 0.88 -8.38 5.75
N ILE A 73 0.85 -8.55 7.08
CA ILE A 73 -0.37 -8.38 7.90
C ILE A 73 -0.84 -6.93 7.82
N GLY A 74 0.06 -5.96 8.08
CA GLY A 74 -0.26 -4.53 7.99
C GLY A 74 -0.70 -4.11 6.59
N HIS A 75 -0.13 -4.70 5.53
CA HIS A 75 -0.59 -4.47 4.16
C HIS A 75 -2.01 -5.00 3.94
N GLY A 76 -2.32 -6.20 4.43
CA GLY A 76 -3.67 -6.76 4.36
C GLY A 76 -4.70 -5.90 5.11
N GLU A 77 -4.37 -5.44 6.31
CA GLU A 77 -5.22 -4.52 7.10
C GLU A 77 -5.46 -3.20 6.36
N LYS A 78 -4.42 -2.68 5.70
CA LYS A 78 -4.48 -1.46 4.90
C LYS A 78 -5.45 -1.58 3.72
N LEU A 79 -5.49 -2.70 3.03
CA LEU A 79 -6.42 -2.93 1.92
C LEU A 79 -7.89 -2.89 2.34
N GLU A 80 -8.18 -3.17 3.62
CA GLU A 80 -9.53 -3.11 4.18
C GLU A 80 -9.81 -1.79 4.92
N THR A 81 -8.84 -0.90 5.04
CA THR A 81 -8.96 0.37 5.75
C THR A 81 -9.34 1.49 4.78
N THR A 82 -10.23 2.40 5.21
CA THR A 82 -10.63 3.55 4.39
C THR A 82 -9.44 4.48 4.17
N ASN A 83 -9.09 4.73 2.90
CA ASN A 83 -7.97 5.60 2.54
C ASN A 83 -8.47 7.01 2.23
N LEU A 84 -8.04 8.00 3.03
CA LEU A 84 -8.44 9.40 2.94
C LEU A 84 -7.54 10.25 2.05
N SER A 85 -6.45 9.71 1.52
CA SER A 85 -5.39 10.50 0.85
C SER A 85 -5.84 11.26 -0.39
N SER A 86 -6.98 10.89 -1.00
CA SER A 86 -7.57 11.58 -2.16
C SER A 86 -8.54 12.70 -1.79
N SER A 87 -8.98 12.80 -0.54
CA SER A 87 -9.93 13.82 -0.08
C SER A 87 -9.32 15.21 -0.12
N LYS A 88 -10.10 16.20 -0.55
CA LYS A 88 -9.67 17.60 -0.69
C LYS A 88 -10.39 18.56 0.25
N THR A 89 -11.51 18.14 0.83
CA THR A 89 -12.31 18.93 1.76
C THR A 89 -12.65 18.14 3.00
N LYS A 90 -12.94 18.83 4.12
CA LYS A 90 -13.44 18.19 5.34
C LYS A 90 -14.70 17.36 5.09
N THR A 91 -15.60 17.88 4.26
CA THR A 91 -16.85 17.20 3.92
C THR A 91 -16.58 15.86 3.21
N GLU A 92 -15.63 15.82 2.27
CA GLU A 92 -15.24 14.58 1.60
C GLU A 92 -14.68 13.56 2.59
N VAL A 93 -13.80 13.98 3.50
CA VAL A 93 -13.26 13.12 4.56
C VAL A 93 -14.41 12.54 5.41
N LEU A 94 -15.32 13.39 5.90
CA LEU A 94 -16.40 12.98 6.78
C LEU A 94 -17.40 12.04 6.08
N LEU A 95 -17.69 12.27 4.79
CA LEU A 95 -18.52 11.37 3.98
C LEU A 95 -17.85 10.00 3.73
N GLN A 96 -16.55 9.98 3.48
CA GLN A 96 -15.80 8.72 3.36
C GLN A 96 -15.79 7.93 4.68
N LEU A 97 -15.62 8.61 5.81
CA LEU A 97 -15.72 7.97 7.13
C LEU A 97 -17.12 7.42 7.41
N GLN A 98 -18.17 8.13 6.97
CA GLN A 98 -19.57 7.66 7.12
C GLN A 98 -19.86 6.41 6.28
N ALA A 99 -19.21 6.29 5.12
CA ALA A 99 -19.32 5.13 4.24
C ALA A 99 -18.35 3.99 4.61
N ALA A 100 -17.46 4.21 5.57
CA ALA A 100 -16.44 3.24 5.96
C ALA A 100 -17.07 1.98 6.60
N SER A 101 -16.47 0.82 6.34
CA SER A 101 -16.80 -0.41 7.02
C SER A 101 -16.34 -0.37 8.48
N LEU A 102 -17.20 -0.85 9.39
CA LEU A 102 -16.84 -0.93 10.80
C LEU A 102 -15.95 -2.15 11.07
N LYS A 103 -14.86 -1.93 11.80
CA LYS A 103 -14.03 -2.99 12.37
C LYS A 103 -14.22 -3.02 13.89
N ASN A 104 -14.86 -4.05 14.42
CA ASN A 104 -15.17 -4.16 15.85
C ASN A 104 -15.86 -2.91 16.41
N ASP A 105 -16.89 -2.43 15.71
CA ASP A 105 -17.62 -1.19 16.03
C ASP A 105 -16.76 0.08 16.01
N LEU A 106 -15.67 0.08 15.24
CA LEU A 106 -14.74 1.18 15.12
C LEU A 106 -14.60 1.59 13.65
N ILE A 107 -14.61 2.88 13.35
CA ILE A 107 -14.19 3.44 12.07
C ILE A 107 -12.69 3.66 12.14
N ILE A 108 -11.94 2.96 11.27
CA ILE A 108 -10.51 3.18 11.08
C ILE A 108 -10.29 3.70 9.66
N ALA A 109 -9.55 4.81 9.55
CA ALA A 109 -9.14 5.34 8.26
C ALA A 109 -7.65 5.76 8.30
N GLU A 110 -7.00 5.72 7.15
CA GLU A 110 -5.59 6.08 7.00
C GLU A 110 -5.36 7.17 5.96
N GLY A 111 -4.12 7.64 5.87
CA GLY A 111 -3.74 8.65 4.89
C GLY A 111 -4.16 10.06 5.26
N PHE A 112 -4.60 10.27 6.50
CA PHE A 112 -4.89 11.59 7.06
C PHE A 112 -3.63 12.44 7.18
N GLN A 113 -3.77 13.75 6.95
CA GLN A 113 -2.75 14.77 7.18
C GLN A 113 -3.46 16.11 7.43
N GLU A 114 -2.90 16.95 8.27
CA GLU A 114 -3.56 18.18 8.74
C GLU A 114 -3.80 19.22 7.63
N ASP A 115 -2.93 19.24 6.61
CA ASP A 115 -2.98 20.15 5.47
C ASP A 115 -3.60 19.56 4.20
N MET A 116 -4.23 18.38 4.30
CA MET A 116 -4.78 17.69 3.13
C MET A 116 -6.05 18.33 2.58
N THR A 117 -6.78 19.10 3.41
CA THR A 117 -8.06 19.71 3.04
C THR A 117 -7.95 21.23 2.90
N VAL A 118 -8.54 21.76 1.82
CA VAL A 118 -8.46 23.20 1.49
C VAL A 118 -9.24 24.09 2.45
N ASP A 119 -10.16 23.52 3.23
CA ASP A 119 -11.03 24.19 4.20
C ASP A 119 -10.58 24.00 5.65
N GLY A 120 -9.30 23.62 5.84
CA GLY A 120 -8.63 23.48 7.14
C GLY A 120 -8.55 22.02 7.61
N ALA A 121 -7.75 21.78 8.64
CA ALA A 121 -7.53 20.43 9.18
C ALA A 121 -8.81 19.82 9.77
N ILE A 122 -8.98 18.50 9.60
CA ILE A 122 -9.95 17.73 10.36
C ILE A 122 -9.51 17.72 11.83
N THR A 123 -10.43 18.01 12.73
CA THR A 123 -10.20 18.08 14.16
C THR A 123 -11.02 17.04 14.92
N LYS A 124 -10.65 16.79 16.17
CA LYS A 124 -11.46 15.99 17.09
C LYS A 124 -12.91 16.50 17.16
N ALA A 125 -13.09 17.84 17.21
CA ALA A 125 -14.42 18.45 17.28
C ALA A 125 -15.29 18.17 16.03
N ASP A 126 -14.68 18.13 14.84
CA ASP A 126 -15.36 17.71 13.62
C ASP A 126 -15.82 16.25 13.73
N LEU A 127 -14.96 15.37 14.20
CA LEU A 127 -15.27 13.94 14.40
C LEU A 127 -16.35 13.74 15.47
N ASP A 128 -16.27 14.43 16.61
CA ASP A 128 -17.26 14.35 17.70
C ASP A 128 -18.65 14.78 17.21
N LYS A 129 -18.71 15.82 16.39
CA LYS A 129 -19.96 16.32 15.82
C LYS A 129 -20.62 15.34 14.87
N TRP A 130 -19.82 14.68 14.01
CA TRP A 130 -20.34 13.78 12.97
C TRP A 130 -20.54 12.35 13.48
N PHE A 131 -19.73 11.93 14.45
CA PHE A 131 -19.71 10.56 15.01
C PHE A 131 -19.84 10.58 16.55
N PRO A 132 -20.93 11.13 17.11
CA PRO A 132 -21.03 11.32 18.56
C PRO A 132 -21.14 10.01 19.37
N LYS A 133 -21.47 8.90 18.71
CA LYS A 133 -21.64 7.57 19.34
C LYS A 133 -20.78 6.49 18.69
N GLN A 134 -20.01 6.85 17.69
CA GLN A 134 -19.19 5.91 16.93
C GLN A 134 -17.72 6.23 17.16
N PRO A 135 -16.91 5.28 17.68
CA PRO A 135 -15.47 5.50 17.80
C PRO A 135 -14.82 5.66 16.42
N VAL A 136 -14.00 6.68 16.27
CA VAL A 136 -13.27 7.00 15.04
C VAL A 136 -11.80 7.15 15.36
N LEU A 137 -10.95 6.51 14.54
CA LEU A 137 -9.50 6.59 14.59
C LEU A 137 -8.96 6.89 13.19
N LEU A 138 -8.26 8.01 13.04
CA LEU A 138 -7.56 8.41 11.83
C LEU A 138 -6.07 8.19 11.99
N ILE A 139 -5.47 7.39 11.12
CA ILE A 139 -4.03 7.15 11.08
C ILE A 139 -3.40 8.16 10.12
N ARG A 140 -2.45 8.95 10.65
CA ARG A 140 -1.71 9.91 9.85
C ARG A 140 -0.85 9.20 8.79
N ARG A 141 -0.61 9.87 7.67
CA ARG A 141 0.20 9.33 6.56
C ARG A 141 1.59 8.82 7.00
N CYS A 142 2.18 9.41 8.04
CA CYS A 142 3.47 8.97 8.57
C CYS A 142 3.40 7.74 9.48
N TYR A 143 2.21 7.29 9.86
CA TYR A 143 1.93 6.19 10.81
C TYR A 143 2.43 6.42 12.26
N HIS A 144 3.02 7.58 12.59
CA HIS A 144 3.51 7.94 13.92
C HIS A 144 2.51 8.78 14.73
N THR A 145 1.34 9.04 14.18
CA THR A 145 0.33 9.89 14.82
C THR A 145 -1.05 9.39 14.46
N ILE A 146 -1.93 9.38 15.43
CA ILE A 146 -3.36 9.09 15.24
C ILE A 146 -4.19 10.24 15.79
N LEU A 147 -5.38 10.44 15.21
CA LEU A 147 -6.41 11.35 15.70
C LEU A 147 -7.66 10.55 16.07
N MET A 148 -8.16 10.74 17.27
CA MET A 148 -9.33 10.07 17.83
C MET A 148 -10.41 11.07 18.19
N ASN A 149 -11.68 10.65 18.08
CA ASN A 149 -12.81 11.38 18.68
C ASN A 149 -13.03 11.01 20.14
N ASP A 150 -13.93 11.70 20.86
CA ASP A 150 -14.24 11.45 22.27
C ASP A 150 -14.73 10.03 22.52
N CYS A 151 -15.53 9.49 21.60
CA CYS A 151 -16.06 8.12 21.72
C CYS A 151 -14.91 7.08 21.70
N ALA A 152 -13.88 7.28 20.85
CA ALA A 152 -12.70 6.44 20.82
C ALA A 152 -11.83 6.60 22.08
N LEU A 153 -11.58 7.84 22.51
CA LEU A 153 -10.80 8.14 23.72
C LEU A 153 -11.42 7.49 24.96
N GLN A 154 -12.75 7.52 25.08
CA GLN A 154 -13.49 6.88 26.19
C GLN A 154 -13.49 5.36 26.08
N LYS A 155 -13.68 4.79 24.89
CA LYS A 155 -13.70 3.34 24.68
C LYS A 155 -12.42 2.68 25.17
N TRP A 156 -11.29 3.32 24.97
CA TRP A 156 -9.97 2.81 25.41
C TRP A 156 -9.49 3.40 26.73
N GLN A 157 -10.28 4.21 27.41
CA GLN A 157 -9.92 4.81 28.71
C GLN A 157 -8.52 5.48 28.66
N LEU A 158 -8.26 6.24 27.58
CA LEU A 158 -6.93 6.77 27.29
C LEU A 158 -6.38 7.66 28.42
N ALA A 159 -7.28 8.29 29.20
CA ALA A 159 -6.88 9.09 30.35
C ALA A 159 -6.15 8.30 31.43
N ASP A 160 -6.35 6.97 31.48
CA ASP A 160 -5.77 6.06 32.47
C ASP A 160 -4.48 5.37 31.97
N TRP A 161 -4.06 5.66 30.75
CA TRP A 161 -2.85 5.06 30.20
C TRP A 161 -1.58 5.68 30.81
N ASP A 162 -0.68 4.81 31.23
CA ASP A 162 0.66 5.19 31.68
C ASP A 162 1.59 5.41 30.48
N VAL A 163 1.38 6.53 29.78
CA VAL A 163 2.21 6.95 28.65
C VAL A 163 2.81 8.33 28.92
N PRO A 164 3.99 8.62 28.34
CA PRO A 164 4.62 9.93 28.49
C PRO A 164 3.67 11.05 28.08
N GLU A 165 3.58 12.11 28.88
CA GLU A 165 2.67 13.25 28.64
C GLU A 165 2.86 13.89 27.24
N LYS A 166 4.07 13.85 26.70
CA LYS A 166 4.42 14.35 25.36
C LYS A 166 3.77 13.54 24.22
N GLU A 167 3.32 12.32 24.48
CA GLU A 167 2.69 11.43 23.50
C GLU A 167 1.17 11.64 23.42
N ILE A 168 0.60 12.39 24.35
CA ILE A 168 -0.83 12.69 24.40
C ILE A 168 -1.04 14.18 24.11
N GLY A 169 -1.73 14.45 23.00
CA GLY A 169 -2.06 15.83 22.61
C GLY A 169 -3.10 16.46 23.53
N LYS A 170 -2.82 17.67 24.00
CA LYS A 170 -3.72 18.49 24.84
C LYS A 170 -3.97 19.84 24.19
N ASP A 171 -5.13 20.41 24.45
CA ASP A 171 -5.45 21.79 24.09
C ASP A 171 -4.84 22.78 25.12
N VAL A 172 -5.06 24.07 24.88
CA VAL A 172 -4.57 25.17 25.77
C VAL A 172 -5.14 25.11 27.19
N ASN A 173 -6.20 24.35 27.42
CA ASN A 173 -6.84 24.14 28.71
C ASN A 173 -6.45 22.80 29.37
N GLY A 174 -5.51 22.07 28.77
CA GLY A 174 -5.06 20.76 29.24
C GLY A 174 -5.99 19.59 28.92
N ARG A 175 -7.03 19.79 28.11
CA ARG A 175 -7.96 18.73 27.70
C ARG A 175 -7.41 17.95 26.52
N LEU A 176 -7.72 16.66 26.42
CA LEU A 176 -7.33 15.80 25.30
C LEU A 176 -7.85 16.40 23.97
N ASN A 177 -6.96 16.66 23.03
CA ASN A 177 -7.29 17.19 21.71
C ASN A 177 -7.47 16.08 20.65
N GLY A 178 -7.38 14.80 21.06
CA GLY A 178 -7.55 13.63 20.23
C GLY A 178 -6.28 13.10 19.56
N TYR A 179 -5.21 13.84 19.55
CA TYR A 179 -3.94 13.41 18.98
C TYR A 179 -3.16 12.53 19.95
N ILE A 180 -2.67 11.42 19.41
CA ILE A 180 -1.72 10.52 20.08
C ILE A 180 -0.50 10.39 19.18
N TYR A 181 0.67 10.56 19.75
CA TYR A 181 1.96 10.56 19.06
C TYR A 181 2.77 9.34 19.47
N GLU A 182 3.47 8.72 18.53
CA GLU A 182 4.45 7.69 18.85
C GLU A 182 5.66 8.34 19.52
N GLY A 183 6.11 7.78 20.65
CA GLY A 183 7.32 8.23 21.34
C GLY A 183 8.57 7.95 20.51
N THR A 184 9.40 8.95 20.30
CA THR A 184 10.73 8.87 19.69
C THR A 184 11.80 8.70 20.75
#